data_be21a5cc5c7c5c6c738f2fb8393f321a
#
_entry.id   be21a5cc5c7c5c6c738f2fb8393f321a
#
_cell.length_a   1.000
_cell.length_b   1.000
_cell.length_c   1.000
_cell.angle_alpha   90.00
_cell.angle_beta   90.00
_cell.angle_gamma   90.00
#
_symmetry.space_group_name_H-M   'P 1'
#
loop_
_entity.id
_entity.type
_entity.pdbx_description
1 polymer ?
#
loop_
_entity_poly.entity_id
_entity_poly.type
_entity_poly.pdbx_seq_one_letter_code
_entity_poly.pdbx_strand_id
1 'polypeptide(L)'
;MVLRPLGGPRGRLAKEWAIMVPRPLGGPRVRLVFLVMDEHAGCFDQVEDRRPVVPGSGWPGDPASAGTAVAGTVSDVERLAVTACDAAELDARMSVCRACPRLVDWREQVAGLRRAAFAGERYWGRPVPSFGPADARVLIVGLAPAAHGGNRTGRIFTGDRSGDWLFASLYRVGLAELPTSVSAGDGQRLVATRVVAAVRCAPPANKPTTTERDACRAWLVRDLELLRPTLRAVVVLGGFAWTALWPALARAGYPVPSPRPAFGHARRVVLGDVAVPAGAAVSGFEIGSVKGRVAEHGAGLVVLGCYHPSQQNTFTGRVTTQMLDAVLGDAAGVAGVGGVDGVGGVDGEK
;
A
#
# COMPACT_ATOMS: atom_id res chain seq x y z
N MET A 1 33.49 14.61 -33.67
CA MET A 1 32.34 13.86 -34.18
C MET A 1 32.70 13.35 -35.56
N VAL A 2 33.09 12.09 -35.70
CA VAL A 2 33.48 11.49 -36.99
C VAL A 2 32.53 10.33 -37.24
N LEU A 3 31.70 10.47 -38.27
CA LEU A 3 30.78 9.44 -38.75
C LEU A 3 31.47 8.62 -39.83
N ARG A 4 31.54 7.28 -39.67
CA ARG A 4 31.92 6.36 -40.74
C ARG A 4 30.82 5.32 -40.95
N PRO A 5 30.36 5.07 -42.20
CA PRO A 5 29.43 3.99 -42.49
C PRO A 5 30.18 2.65 -42.60
N LEU A 6 29.63 1.61 -42.01
CA LEU A 6 30.08 0.22 -42.16
C LEU A 6 29.27 -0.43 -43.29
N GLY A 7 29.91 -0.76 -44.40
CA GLY A 7 29.31 -1.44 -45.54
C GLY A 7 29.37 -2.96 -45.38
N GLY A 8 28.23 -3.64 -45.53
CA GLY A 8 28.09 -5.09 -45.66
C GLY A 8 26.98 -5.45 -46.66
N PRO A 9 26.96 -6.64 -47.28
CA PRO A 9 26.20 -6.90 -48.50
C PRO A 9 24.71 -7.20 -48.26
N ARG A 10 23.89 -6.47 -49.00
CA ARG A 10 22.51 -6.68 -49.48
C ARG A 10 21.49 -7.38 -48.59
N GLY A 11 20.63 -6.58 -47.96
CA GLY A 11 19.36 -7.02 -47.45
C GLY A 11 18.83 -6.15 -46.33
N ARG A 12 18.01 -5.10 -46.65
CA ARG A 12 17.34 -4.13 -45.77
C ARG A 12 18.26 -3.14 -45.05
N LEU A 13 18.07 -1.88 -45.40
CA LEU A 13 18.78 -0.72 -44.86
C LEU A 13 18.33 -0.45 -43.41
N ALA A 14 19.07 -0.95 -42.44
CA ALA A 14 19.10 -0.40 -41.10
C ALA A 14 20.29 0.57 -41.03
N LYS A 15 20.04 1.84 -40.73
CA LYS A 15 21.12 2.81 -40.49
C LYS A 15 21.53 2.71 -39.01
N GLU A 16 22.67 2.09 -38.75
CA GLU A 16 23.28 2.08 -37.42
C GLU A 16 24.07 3.36 -37.18
N TRP A 17 23.73 4.08 -36.11
CA TRP A 17 24.49 5.24 -35.65
C TRP A 17 25.13 4.94 -34.31
N ALA A 18 26.46 5.13 -34.20
CA ALA A 18 27.20 5.03 -32.94
C ALA A 18 27.42 6.43 -32.37
N ILE A 19 26.89 6.70 -31.17
CA ILE A 19 27.18 7.93 -30.44
C ILE A 19 28.25 7.62 -29.39
N MET A 20 29.39 8.30 -29.49
CA MET A 20 30.47 8.24 -28.52
C MET A 20 30.21 9.29 -27.41
N VAL A 21 29.89 8.87 -26.22
CA VAL A 21 29.71 9.75 -25.05
C VAL A 21 31.01 9.77 -24.26
N PRO A 22 31.68 10.96 -24.10
CA PRO A 22 32.89 11.05 -23.29
C PRO A 22 32.53 10.91 -21.78
N ARG A 23 33.37 10.15 -21.06
CA ARG A 23 33.28 9.98 -19.61
C ARG A 23 34.04 11.07 -18.86
N PRO A 24 33.63 11.45 -17.65
CA PRO A 24 34.51 12.11 -16.72
C PRO A 24 35.59 11.14 -16.21
N LEU A 25 36.76 11.67 -15.92
CA LEU A 25 38.03 10.99 -15.68
C LEU A 25 37.98 9.91 -14.58
N GLY A 26 38.39 8.68 -14.89
CA GLY A 26 38.83 7.66 -13.95
C GLY A 26 38.08 6.33 -14.00
N GLY A 27 38.34 5.43 -14.96
CA GLY A 27 37.94 4.02 -14.88
C GLY A 27 38.03 3.26 -16.22
N PRO A 28 38.46 1.97 -16.22
CA PRO A 28 38.63 1.18 -17.43
C PRO A 28 37.32 0.53 -17.89
N ARG A 29 37.18 0.52 -19.24
CA ARG A 29 36.18 -0.13 -20.11
C ARG A 29 35.02 0.75 -20.59
N VAL A 30 35.08 1.06 -21.87
CA VAL A 30 34.02 1.64 -22.69
C VAL A 30 32.95 0.57 -22.94
N ARG A 31 31.70 0.83 -22.60
CA ARG A 31 30.58 -0.04 -23.00
C ARG A 31 29.93 0.59 -24.24
N LEU A 32 30.05 -0.09 -25.38
CA LEU A 32 29.36 0.30 -26.60
C LEU A 32 27.87 -0.03 -26.44
N VAL A 33 27.01 0.98 -26.48
CA VAL A 33 25.56 0.79 -26.54
C VAL A 33 25.14 0.97 -28.00
N PHE A 34 24.70 -0.10 -28.63
CA PHE A 34 24.11 -0.05 -29.95
C PHE A 34 22.63 0.32 -29.83
N LEU A 35 22.25 1.45 -30.40
CA LEU A 35 20.86 1.85 -30.61
C LEU A 35 20.48 1.46 -32.04
N VAL A 36 19.67 0.42 -32.20
CA VAL A 36 19.00 0.09 -33.46
C VAL A 36 17.75 0.95 -33.52
N MET A 37 17.68 1.92 -34.40
CA MET A 37 16.50 2.70 -34.70
C MET A 37 15.75 2.04 -35.86
N ASP A 38 14.63 1.40 -35.56
CA ASP A 38 13.68 0.93 -36.57
C ASP A 38 12.76 2.09 -36.98
N GLU A 39 12.66 2.42 -38.24
CA GLU A 39 11.97 3.60 -38.79
C GLU A 39 10.44 3.45 -38.82
N HIS A 40 9.84 2.52 -38.04
CA HIS A 40 8.38 2.38 -37.95
C HIS A 40 7.89 2.60 -36.53
N ALA A 41 7.17 3.70 -36.38
CA ALA A 41 6.18 4.05 -35.37
C ALA A 41 6.07 3.08 -34.16
N GLY A 42 6.88 3.21 -33.13
CA GLY A 42 6.80 2.38 -31.91
C GLY A 42 7.76 2.82 -30.80
N CYS A 43 8.78 3.64 -31.10
CA CYS A 43 9.78 3.99 -30.12
C CYS A 43 9.31 5.00 -29.05
N PHE A 44 8.30 5.82 -29.34
CA PHE A 44 7.74 6.77 -28.38
C PHE A 44 6.85 6.10 -27.34
N ASP A 45 6.08 5.07 -27.70
CA ASP A 45 5.21 4.32 -26.78
C ASP A 45 6.00 3.55 -25.71
N GLN A 46 7.19 3.02 -26.06
CA GLN A 46 8.00 2.24 -25.10
C GLN A 46 8.70 3.10 -24.03
N VAL A 47 8.94 4.37 -24.29
CA VAL A 47 9.55 5.29 -23.31
C VAL A 47 8.51 5.80 -22.32
N GLU A 48 7.29 6.06 -22.76
CA GLU A 48 6.17 6.43 -21.88
C GLU A 48 5.76 5.28 -20.94
N ASP A 49 5.80 4.07 -21.42
CA ASP A 49 5.45 2.86 -20.64
C ASP A 49 6.43 2.58 -19.47
N ARG A 50 7.63 3.16 -19.48
CA ARG A 50 8.65 3.02 -18.41
C ARG A 50 8.56 4.08 -17.32
N ARG A 51 7.63 5.01 -17.40
CA ARG A 51 7.41 6.03 -16.36
C ARG A 51 6.38 5.54 -15.36
N PRO A 52 6.38 6.10 -14.13
CA PRO A 52 5.28 5.93 -13.20
C PRO A 52 3.94 6.29 -13.86
N VAL A 53 2.87 5.66 -13.40
CA VAL A 53 1.52 5.96 -13.88
C VAL A 53 1.21 7.44 -13.68
N VAL A 54 0.82 8.14 -14.74
CA VAL A 54 0.39 9.53 -14.67
C VAL A 54 -0.97 9.59 -13.97
N PRO A 55 -1.17 10.48 -12.98
CA PRO A 55 -2.47 10.63 -12.32
C PRO A 55 -3.61 10.89 -13.31
N GLY A 56 -4.69 10.12 -13.18
CA GLY A 56 -5.86 10.24 -14.06
C GLY A 56 -5.69 9.62 -15.46
N SER A 57 -4.61 8.85 -15.72
CA SER A 57 -4.39 8.22 -17.04
C SER A 57 -5.13 6.90 -17.25
N GLY A 58 -6.12 6.57 -16.38
CA GLY A 58 -6.95 5.37 -16.53
C GLY A 58 -6.40 4.12 -15.85
N TRP A 59 -5.42 4.24 -14.92
CA TRP A 59 -5.03 3.10 -14.09
C TRP A 59 -6.22 2.66 -13.21
N PRO A 60 -6.55 1.37 -13.14
CA PRO A 60 -7.68 0.91 -12.35
C PRO A 60 -7.55 1.33 -10.88
N GLY A 61 -8.59 2.00 -10.37
CA GLY A 61 -8.62 2.46 -8.97
C GLY A 61 -7.63 3.59 -8.64
N ASP A 62 -7.10 4.33 -9.63
CA ASP A 62 -6.30 5.53 -9.37
C ASP A 62 -7.17 6.59 -8.70
N PRO A 63 -6.89 6.95 -7.41
CA PRO A 63 -7.68 7.96 -6.72
C PRO A 63 -7.34 9.39 -7.17
N ALA A 64 -6.20 9.61 -7.85
CA ALA A 64 -5.72 10.92 -8.21
C ALA A 64 -6.07 11.32 -9.65
N SER A 65 -6.18 12.60 -9.88
CA SER A 65 -6.30 13.26 -11.18
C SER A 65 -5.10 14.17 -11.45
N ALA A 66 -5.01 14.71 -12.68
CA ALA A 66 -3.95 15.65 -13.04
C ALA A 66 -3.92 16.92 -12.17
N GLY A 67 -5.05 17.31 -11.56
CA GLY A 67 -5.16 18.46 -10.67
C GLY A 67 -4.93 18.14 -9.17
N THR A 68 -4.62 16.90 -8.81
CA THR A 68 -4.43 16.53 -7.40
C THR A 68 -3.19 17.20 -6.80
N ALA A 69 -3.35 17.83 -5.65
CA ALA A 69 -2.28 18.55 -4.97
C ALA A 69 -1.14 17.61 -4.54
N VAL A 70 0.10 17.96 -4.89
CA VAL A 70 1.31 17.16 -4.62
C VAL A 70 2.01 17.67 -3.37
N ALA A 71 2.28 16.78 -2.41
CA ALA A 71 3.16 17.07 -1.29
C ALA A 71 4.62 16.92 -1.73
N GLY A 72 5.37 18.02 -1.82
CA GLY A 72 6.80 18.06 -2.14
C GLY A 72 7.69 18.04 -0.90
N THR A 73 7.17 18.39 0.26
CA THR A 73 7.87 18.50 1.54
C THR A 73 7.10 17.83 2.68
N VAL A 74 7.76 17.61 3.82
CA VAL A 74 7.09 17.07 5.03
C VAL A 74 5.98 18.00 5.51
N SER A 75 6.19 19.32 5.45
CA SER A 75 5.15 20.31 5.80
C SER A 75 3.94 20.23 4.88
N ASP A 76 4.15 19.94 3.57
CA ASP A 76 3.03 19.69 2.66
C ASP A 76 2.27 18.42 3.03
N VAL A 77 2.98 17.35 3.43
CA VAL A 77 2.34 16.12 3.91
C VAL A 77 1.42 16.41 5.09
N GLU A 78 1.90 17.16 6.08
CA GLU A 78 1.11 17.51 7.25
C GLU A 78 -0.11 18.37 6.87
N ARG A 79 0.09 19.41 6.07
CA ARG A 79 -0.98 20.29 5.60
C ARG A 79 -2.02 19.56 4.75
N LEU A 80 -1.58 18.77 3.76
CA LEU A 80 -2.48 18.08 2.84
C LEU A 80 -3.21 16.91 3.50
N ALA A 81 -2.61 16.26 4.50
CA ALA A 81 -3.28 15.22 5.27
C ALA A 81 -4.41 15.80 6.13
N VAL A 82 -4.10 16.82 6.95
CA VAL A 82 -5.09 17.38 7.90
C VAL A 82 -6.28 18.04 7.19
N THR A 83 -6.08 18.59 6.00
CA THR A 83 -7.13 19.24 5.21
C THR A 83 -7.89 18.29 4.27
N ALA A 84 -7.58 17.01 4.22
CA ALA A 84 -8.37 16.03 3.46
C ALA A 84 -9.73 15.82 4.16
N CYS A 85 -10.83 16.05 3.43
CA CYS A 85 -12.17 15.98 4.00
C CYS A 85 -12.65 14.54 4.20
N ASP A 86 -12.19 13.61 3.37
CA ASP A 86 -12.58 12.22 3.37
C ASP A 86 -11.42 11.27 2.97
N ALA A 87 -11.68 9.97 3.00
CA ALA A 87 -10.71 8.95 2.67
C ALA A 87 -10.32 8.97 1.18
N ALA A 88 -11.21 9.33 0.28
CA ALA A 88 -10.93 9.39 -1.16
C ALA A 88 -9.97 10.55 -1.47
N GLU A 89 -10.20 11.71 -0.90
CA GLU A 89 -9.31 12.86 -1.04
C GLU A 89 -7.95 12.59 -0.38
N LEU A 90 -7.93 11.93 0.79
CA LEU A 90 -6.70 11.53 1.46
C LEU A 90 -5.87 10.59 0.57
N ASP A 91 -6.50 9.55 0.01
CA ASP A 91 -5.85 8.59 -0.88
C ASP A 91 -5.35 9.26 -2.17
N ALA A 92 -6.12 10.17 -2.76
CA ALA A 92 -5.72 10.93 -3.94
C ALA A 92 -4.44 11.73 -3.68
N ARG A 93 -4.42 12.59 -2.67
CA ARG A 93 -3.28 13.44 -2.30
C ARG A 93 -2.06 12.63 -1.91
N MET A 94 -2.26 11.56 -1.12
CA MET A 94 -1.19 10.69 -0.68
C MET A 94 -0.57 9.93 -1.85
N SER A 95 -1.36 9.48 -2.83
CA SER A 95 -0.88 8.70 -3.98
C SER A 95 0.01 9.48 -4.96
N VAL A 96 0.09 10.80 -4.84
CA VAL A 96 0.97 11.67 -5.65
C VAL A 96 2.09 12.31 -4.82
N CYS A 97 2.27 11.92 -3.56
CA CYS A 97 3.27 12.48 -2.65
C CYS A 97 4.71 12.26 -3.16
N ARG A 98 5.57 13.28 -3.02
CA ARG A 98 6.98 13.29 -3.42
C ARG A 98 7.91 13.79 -2.30
N ALA A 99 7.47 13.84 -1.06
CA ALA A 99 8.19 14.45 0.07
C ALA A 99 9.47 13.72 0.51
N CYS A 100 9.70 12.46 0.06
CA CYS A 100 10.88 11.66 0.43
C CYS A 100 11.73 11.37 -0.82
N PRO A 101 12.76 12.19 -1.15
CA PRO A 101 13.50 12.05 -2.41
C PRO A 101 14.07 10.63 -2.64
N ARG A 102 14.72 10.02 -1.63
CA ARG A 102 15.26 8.65 -1.74
C ARG A 102 14.20 7.61 -2.12
N LEU A 103 12.99 7.73 -1.58
CA LEU A 103 11.89 6.81 -1.90
C LEU A 103 11.30 7.10 -3.28
N VAL A 104 11.23 8.37 -3.66
CA VAL A 104 10.80 8.78 -5.01
C VAL A 104 11.73 8.20 -6.06
N ASP A 105 13.03 8.46 -5.92
CA ASP A 105 14.05 7.97 -6.86
C ASP A 105 14.01 6.45 -6.98
N TRP A 106 13.95 5.74 -5.85
CA TRP A 106 13.94 4.28 -5.83
C TRP A 106 12.70 3.68 -6.49
N ARG A 107 11.49 4.12 -6.10
CA ARG A 107 10.25 3.55 -6.63
C ARG A 107 10.10 3.80 -8.14
N GLU A 108 10.52 5.00 -8.61
CA GLU A 108 10.47 5.38 -10.02
C GLU A 108 11.57 4.65 -10.83
N GLN A 109 12.77 4.51 -10.28
CA GLN A 109 13.83 3.70 -10.89
C GLN A 109 13.38 2.23 -11.05
N VAL A 110 12.78 1.63 -10.02
CA VAL A 110 12.26 0.26 -10.11
C VAL A 110 11.15 0.15 -11.15
N ALA A 111 10.26 1.13 -11.24
CA ALA A 111 9.20 1.16 -12.26
C ALA A 111 9.76 1.26 -13.68
N GLY A 112 10.87 1.99 -13.87
CA GLY A 112 11.55 2.10 -15.17
C GLY A 112 12.36 0.87 -15.56
N LEU A 113 13.12 0.31 -14.60
CA LEU A 113 14.01 -0.83 -14.87
C LEU A 113 13.25 -2.16 -14.94
N ARG A 114 12.22 -2.32 -14.12
CA ARG A 114 11.39 -3.53 -13.97
C ARG A 114 12.21 -4.78 -13.65
N ARG A 115 11.58 -5.79 -13.13
CA ARG A 115 12.16 -7.14 -13.00
C ARG A 115 11.90 -7.91 -14.29
N ALA A 116 12.82 -8.77 -14.73
CA ALA A 116 12.67 -9.56 -15.96
C ALA A 116 11.34 -10.33 -16.03
N ALA A 117 10.89 -10.91 -14.90
CA ALA A 117 9.60 -11.61 -14.81
C ALA A 117 8.37 -10.71 -15.05
N PHE A 118 8.53 -9.39 -14.99
CA PHE A 118 7.45 -8.40 -15.15
C PHE A 118 7.82 -7.32 -16.18
N ALA A 119 8.73 -7.66 -17.11
CA ALA A 119 9.24 -6.70 -18.10
C ALA A 119 8.15 -6.11 -19.01
N GLY A 120 7.11 -6.90 -19.30
CA GLY A 120 5.96 -6.48 -20.10
C GLY A 120 4.85 -5.78 -19.29
N GLU A 121 4.99 -5.64 -17.98
CA GLU A 121 3.97 -5.00 -17.15
C GLU A 121 4.30 -3.53 -16.89
N ARG A 122 3.33 -2.65 -17.03
CA ARG A 122 3.44 -1.28 -16.57
C ARG A 122 3.42 -1.27 -15.03
N TYR A 123 4.30 -0.50 -14.41
CA TYR A 123 4.33 -0.34 -12.96
C TYR A 123 3.60 0.93 -12.53
N TRP A 124 2.92 0.85 -11.38
CA TRP A 124 2.34 2.00 -10.72
C TRP A 124 3.38 3.10 -10.42
N GLY A 125 4.49 2.76 -9.76
CA GLY A 125 5.65 3.64 -9.51
C GLY A 125 5.38 4.84 -8.61
N ARG A 126 4.19 4.94 -7.98
CA ARG A 126 3.76 6.04 -7.11
C ARG A 126 3.56 5.54 -5.66
N PRO A 127 3.32 6.42 -4.66
CA PRO A 127 2.87 5.98 -3.35
C PRO A 127 1.59 5.14 -3.48
N VAL A 128 1.53 4.05 -2.72
CA VAL A 128 0.41 3.12 -2.80
C VAL A 128 -0.71 3.58 -1.88
N PRO A 129 -1.93 3.84 -2.39
CA PRO A 129 -3.06 4.27 -1.60
C PRO A 129 -3.52 3.21 -0.62
N SER A 130 -4.31 3.62 0.35
CA SER A 130 -5.02 2.70 1.23
C SER A 130 -6.03 1.89 0.41
N PHE A 131 -6.37 0.68 0.87
CA PHE A 131 -7.31 -0.18 0.17
C PHE A 131 -8.41 -0.65 1.12
N GLY A 132 -9.66 -0.45 0.73
CA GLY A 132 -10.86 -0.82 1.49
C GLY A 132 -11.78 0.37 1.75
N PRO A 133 -12.98 0.12 2.32
CA PRO A 133 -14.03 1.11 2.52
C PRO A 133 -13.61 2.23 3.49
N ALA A 134 -14.27 3.38 3.36
CA ALA A 134 -14.01 4.58 4.18
C ALA A 134 -14.58 4.46 5.60
N ASP A 135 -15.53 3.56 5.82
CA ASP A 135 -16.21 3.26 7.09
C ASP A 135 -15.70 1.95 7.71
N ALA A 136 -14.48 1.55 7.40
CA ALA A 136 -13.92 0.30 7.88
C ALA A 136 -13.93 0.21 9.42
N ARG A 137 -14.23 -0.98 9.92
CA ARG A 137 -14.19 -1.32 11.35
C ARG A 137 -12.89 -1.99 11.77
N VAL A 138 -12.14 -2.53 10.80
CA VAL A 138 -10.81 -3.10 10.99
C VAL A 138 -9.81 -2.31 10.15
N LEU A 139 -8.71 -1.85 10.74
CA LEU A 139 -7.58 -1.27 10.04
C LEU A 139 -6.39 -2.22 10.11
N ILE A 140 -5.82 -2.59 8.97
CA ILE A 140 -4.59 -3.40 8.91
C ILE A 140 -3.43 -2.49 8.54
N VAL A 141 -2.39 -2.45 9.38
CA VAL A 141 -1.22 -1.60 9.19
C VAL A 141 0.00 -2.45 8.87
N GLY A 142 0.52 -2.31 7.65
CA GLY A 142 1.77 -2.93 7.20
C GLY A 142 2.96 -1.99 7.29
N LEU A 143 4.14 -2.48 6.85
CA LEU A 143 5.38 -1.71 6.84
C LEU A 143 5.42 -0.72 5.67
N ALA A 144 5.50 -1.23 4.46
CA ALA A 144 5.63 -0.49 3.20
C ALA A 144 5.33 -1.40 2.00
N PRO A 145 4.99 -0.84 0.82
CA PRO A 145 4.83 -1.62 -0.40
C PRO A 145 6.13 -2.30 -0.82
N ALA A 146 6.06 -3.53 -1.34
CA ALA A 146 7.20 -4.18 -1.97
C ALA A 146 7.47 -3.57 -3.37
N ALA A 147 8.76 -3.53 -3.74
CA ALA A 147 9.21 -2.93 -5.01
C ALA A 147 8.57 -3.56 -6.26
N HIS A 148 8.33 -4.88 -6.24
CA HIS A 148 7.70 -5.65 -7.33
C HIS A 148 6.30 -6.17 -6.96
N GLY A 149 5.78 -5.81 -5.76
CA GLY A 149 4.40 -6.01 -5.31
C GLY A 149 3.60 -4.72 -5.48
N GLY A 150 3.26 -4.04 -4.38
CA GLY A 150 2.42 -2.83 -4.39
C GLY A 150 2.97 -1.69 -5.27
N ASN A 151 4.29 -1.52 -5.39
CA ASN A 151 4.87 -0.53 -6.30
C ASN A 151 4.65 -0.88 -7.79
N ARG A 152 4.43 -2.15 -8.11
CA ARG A 152 4.06 -2.61 -9.45
C ARG A 152 2.55 -2.51 -9.66
N THR A 153 1.77 -3.04 -8.75
CA THR A 153 0.34 -3.28 -8.91
C THR A 153 -0.57 -2.09 -8.54
N GLY A 154 -0.05 -1.09 -7.82
CA GLY A 154 -0.83 0.04 -7.32
C GLY A 154 -1.71 -0.27 -6.10
N ARG A 155 -1.67 -1.50 -5.55
CA ARG A 155 -2.42 -1.89 -4.35
C ARG A 155 -1.49 -2.48 -3.29
N ILE A 156 -1.71 -2.10 -2.03
CA ILE A 156 -0.94 -2.62 -0.90
C ILE A 156 -1.14 -4.14 -0.74
N PHE A 157 -0.09 -4.88 -0.35
CA PHE A 157 -0.10 -6.35 -0.22
C PHE A 157 -0.59 -7.09 -1.45
N THR A 158 -0.32 -6.58 -2.67
CA THR A 158 -0.83 -7.16 -3.91
C THR A 158 0.32 -7.47 -4.86
N GLY A 159 0.28 -8.67 -5.45
CA GLY A 159 1.27 -9.12 -6.41
C GLY A 159 2.61 -9.55 -5.80
N ASP A 160 2.62 -9.91 -4.52
CA ASP A 160 3.74 -10.53 -3.84
C ASP A 160 3.26 -11.59 -2.84
N ARG A 161 4.19 -12.46 -2.39
CA ARG A 161 3.85 -13.59 -1.53
C ARG A 161 3.26 -13.20 -0.17
N SER A 162 3.60 -12.03 0.37
CA SER A 162 3.00 -11.55 1.62
C SER A 162 1.53 -11.23 1.43
N GLY A 163 1.18 -10.70 0.25
CA GLY A 163 -0.18 -10.45 -0.16
C GLY A 163 -0.98 -11.74 -0.33
N ASP A 164 -0.41 -12.77 -0.98
CA ASP A 164 -1.08 -14.06 -1.16
C ASP A 164 -1.50 -14.65 0.20
N TRP A 165 -0.62 -14.62 1.19
CA TRP A 165 -0.92 -15.09 2.54
C TRP A 165 -1.97 -14.23 3.24
N LEU A 166 -1.85 -12.92 3.15
CA LEU A 166 -2.77 -12.00 3.82
C LEU A 166 -4.19 -12.12 3.25
N PHE A 167 -4.34 -12.03 1.91
CA PHE A 167 -5.66 -12.05 1.29
C PHE A 167 -6.34 -13.42 1.42
N ALA A 168 -5.59 -14.52 1.32
CA ALA A 168 -6.14 -15.86 1.60
C ALA A 168 -6.68 -15.97 3.03
N SER A 169 -5.99 -15.38 4.02
CA SER A 169 -6.43 -15.35 5.41
C SER A 169 -7.65 -14.43 5.60
N LEU A 170 -7.61 -13.21 5.04
CA LEU A 170 -8.75 -12.28 5.08
C LEU A 170 -10.03 -12.89 4.51
N TYR A 171 -9.91 -13.63 3.41
CA TYR A 171 -11.04 -14.36 2.81
C TYR A 171 -11.60 -15.42 3.76
N ARG A 172 -10.73 -16.26 4.38
CA ARG A 172 -11.18 -17.32 5.31
C ARG A 172 -11.90 -16.78 6.54
N VAL A 173 -11.54 -15.58 7.00
CA VAL A 173 -12.17 -14.96 8.16
C VAL A 173 -13.28 -13.94 7.79
N GLY A 174 -13.68 -13.89 6.51
CA GLY A 174 -14.78 -13.05 6.03
C GLY A 174 -14.47 -11.54 5.90
N LEU A 175 -13.20 -11.16 5.87
CA LEU A 175 -12.74 -9.77 5.73
C LEU A 175 -12.37 -9.38 4.28
N ALA A 176 -12.43 -10.32 3.33
CA ALA A 176 -12.21 -10.10 1.89
C ALA A 176 -13.18 -10.93 1.07
N GLU A 177 -13.59 -10.42 -0.11
CA GLU A 177 -14.52 -11.12 -1.01
C GLU A 177 -13.83 -12.19 -1.86
N LEU A 178 -12.53 -12.06 -2.13
CA LEU A 178 -11.75 -13.02 -2.91
C LEU A 178 -10.54 -13.53 -2.12
N PRO A 179 -10.12 -14.79 -2.34
CA PRO A 179 -8.94 -15.34 -1.66
C PRO A 179 -7.61 -14.80 -2.19
N THR A 180 -7.62 -14.07 -3.29
CA THR A 180 -6.42 -13.56 -3.96
C THR A 180 -6.52 -12.07 -4.23
N SER A 181 -5.35 -11.39 -4.34
CA SER A 181 -5.24 -10.02 -4.82
C SER A 181 -4.04 -9.95 -5.77
N VAL A 182 -4.30 -9.77 -7.05
CA VAL A 182 -3.29 -9.87 -8.13
C VAL A 182 -2.87 -8.49 -8.63
N SER A 183 -3.82 -7.59 -8.83
CA SER A 183 -3.58 -6.23 -9.32
C SER A 183 -4.70 -5.28 -8.91
N ALA A 184 -4.46 -3.97 -9.00
CA ALA A 184 -5.56 -3.01 -8.94
C ALA A 184 -6.56 -3.29 -10.08
N GLY A 185 -7.87 -3.26 -9.77
CA GLY A 185 -8.92 -3.55 -10.75
C GLY A 185 -9.28 -5.03 -10.94
N ASP A 186 -8.71 -5.94 -10.17
CA ASP A 186 -8.98 -7.40 -10.23
C ASP A 186 -10.34 -7.83 -9.62
N GLY A 187 -11.15 -6.90 -9.17
CA GLY A 187 -12.45 -7.17 -8.53
C GLY A 187 -12.37 -7.45 -7.02
N GLN A 188 -11.17 -7.55 -6.42
CA GLN A 188 -11.02 -7.72 -4.97
C GLN A 188 -11.67 -6.58 -4.20
N ARG A 189 -12.45 -6.91 -3.18
CA ARG A 189 -13.03 -5.97 -2.20
C ARG A 189 -12.79 -6.46 -0.78
N LEU A 190 -12.68 -5.51 0.15
CA LEU A 190 -12.55 -5.79 1.56
C LEU A 190 -13.86 -5.51 2.29
N VAL A 191 -14.21 -6.39 3.22
CA VAL A 191 -15.44 -6.29 4.04
C VAL A 191 -15.09 -5.60 5.35
N ALA A 192 -15.67 -4.43 5.61
CA ALA A 192 -15.46 -3.64 6.83
C ALA A 192 -13.98 -3.47 7.23
N THR A 193 -13.07 -3.63 6.28
CA THR A 193 -11.62 -3.69 6.50
C THR A 193 -10.91 -2.71 5.56
N ARG A 194 -9.93 -1.97 6.08
CA ARG A 194 -9.05 -1.10 5.31
C ARG A 194 -7.60 -1.48 5.57
N VAL A 195 -6.79 -1.57 4.52
CA VAL A 195 -5.36 -1.92 4.61
C VAL A 195 -4.52 -0.73 4.24
N VAL A 196 -3.54 -0.42 5.07
CA VAL A 196 -2.62 0.71 4.91
C VAL A 196 -1.18 0.28 5.16
N ALA A 197 -0.22 1.10 4.75
CA ALA A 197 1.18 0.95 5.14
C ALA A 197 1.65 2.16 5.96
N ALA A 198 2.54 1.94 6.93
CA ALA A 198 3.17 3.02 7.70
C ALA A 198 4.02 3.94 6.82
N VAL A 199 4.62 3.39 5.75
CA VAL A 199 5.31 4.14 4.70
C VAL A 199 4.67 3.79 3.35
N ARG A 200 4.21 4.77 2.61
CA ARG A 200 3.38 4.57 1.41
C ARG A 200 4.16 4.29 0.13
N CYS A 201 5.48 4.43 0.16
CA CYS A 201 6.38 4.19 -0.96
C CYS A 201 7.21 2.94 -0.73
N ALA A 202 7.52 2.18 -1.80
CA ALA A 202 8.47 1.09 -1.73
C ALA A 202 9.87 1.60 -1.37
N PRO A 203 10.50 1.10 -0.30
CA PRO A 203 11.85 1.51 0.08
C PRO A 203 12.91 0.54 -0.51
N PRO A 204 14.16 0.99 -0.71
CA PRO A 204 15.26 0.09 -1.02
C PRO A 204 15.38 -1.04 0.01
N ALA A 205 15.57 -2.27 -0.48
CA ALA A 205 15.70 -3.49 0.34
C ALA A 205 14.56 -3.69 1.36
N ASN A 206 13.36 -3.16 1.11
CA ASN A 206 12.21 -3.17 2.02
C ASN A 206 12.51 -2.55 3.40
N LYS A 207 13.44 -1.59 3.47
CA LYS A 207 13.88 -0.93 4.70
C LYS A 207 13.71 0.58 4.62
N PRO A 208 12.55 1.12 5.01
CA PRO A 208 12.39 2.57 5.16
C PRO A 208 13.19 3.06 6.37
N THR A 209 13.64 4.31 6.32
CA THR A 209 14.29 4.97 7.46
C THR A 209 13.24 5.45 8.48
N THR A 210 13.70 5.76 9.69
CA THR A 210 12.84 6.40 10.72
C THR A 210 12.35 7.77 10.27
N THR A 211 13.20 8.54 9.59
CA THR A 211 12.84 9.85 9.03
C THR A 211 11.73 9.75 7.99
N GLU A 212 11.79 8.75 7.08
CA GLU A 212 10.75 8.51 6.07
C GLU A 212 9.43 8.05 6.71
N ARG A 213 9.51 7.18 7.74
CA ARG A 213 8.34 6.79 8.54
C ARG A 213 7.68 8.02 9.18
N ASP A 214 8.49 8.89 9.78
CA ASP A 214 8.01 10.05 10.52
C ASP A 214 7.45 11.12 9.58
N ALA A 215 8.05 11.31 8.40
CA ALA A 215 7.52 12.14 7.32
C ALA A 215 6.17 11.62 6.78
N CYS A 216 5.99 10.31 6.70
CA CYS A 216 4.77 9.67 6.19
C CYS A 216 3.63 9.58 7.22
N ARG A 217 3.92 9.84 8.50
CA ARG A 217 3.01 9.62 9.63
C ARG A 217 1.70 10.38 9.51
N ALA A 218 1.69 11.61 8.99
CA ALA A 218 0.47 12.41 8.94
C ALA A 218 -0.64 11.77 8.08
N TRP A 219 -0.29 11.02 7.03
CA TRP A 219 -1.26 10.22 6.27
C TRP A 219 -1.94 9.15 7.14
N LEU A 220 -1.16 8.42 7.95
CA LEU A 220 -1.72 7.40 8.86
C LEU A 220 -2.55 8.03 10.00
N VAL A 221 -2.12 9.18 10.51
CA VAL A 221 -2.91 9.94 11.52
C VAL A 221 -4.28 10.27 10.94
N ARG A 222 -4.31 10.80 9.70
CA ARG A 222 -5.59 11.16 9.07
C ARG A 222 -6.47 9.96 8.75
N ASP A 223 -5.91 8.81 8.32
CA ASP A 223 -6.68 7.55 8.21
C ASP A 223 -7.34 7.19 9.54
N LEU A 224 -6.60 7.26 10.67
CA LEU A 224 -7.13 6.96 12.00
C LEU A 224 -8.23 7.94 12.44
N GLU A 225 -8.08 9.23 12.12
CA GLU A 225 -9.07 10.25 12.42
C GLU A 225 -10.37 10.05 11.64
N LEU A 226 -10.27 9.81 10.33
CA LEU A 226 -11.41 9.59 9.45
C LEU A 226 -12.16 8.30 9.79
N LEU A 227 -11.45 7.25 10.19
CA LEU A 227 -12.03 5.97 10.59
C LEU A 227 -12.57 5.96 12.04
N ARG A 228 -12.27 6.97 12.86
CA ARG A 228 -12.62 6.98 14.28
C ARG A 228 -14.08 6.61 14.59
N PRO A 229 -15.08 7.07 13.83
CA PRO A 229 -16.49 6.75 14.13
C PRO A 229 -16.80 5.25 14.06
N THR A 230 -16.11 4.53 13.18
CA THR A 230 -16.40 3.12 12.85
C THR A 230 -15.33 2.14 13.34
N LEU A 231 -14.09 2.58 13.53
CA LEU A 231 -12.94 1.73 13.85
C LEU A 231 -13.11 1.02 15.20
N ARG A 232 -12.90 -0.31 15.21
CA ARG A 232 -13.01 -1.17 16.39
C ARG A 232 -11.71 -1.95 16.64
N ALA A 233 -11.00 -2.33 15.58
CA ALA A 233 -9.77 -3.08 15.71
C ALA A 233 -8.68 -2.57 14.77
N VAL A 234 -7.42 -2.61 15.21
CA VAL A 234 -6.22 -2.37 14.39
C VAL A 234 -5.33 -3.61 14.45
N VAL A 235 -5.11 -4.26 13.31
CA VAL A 235 -4.13 -5.34 13.18
C VAL A 235 -2.82 -4.79 12.65
N VAL A 236 -1.70 -5.06 13.34
CA VAL A 236 -0.39 -4.51 13.00
C VAL A 236 0.56 -5.60 12.58
N LEU A 237 0.99 -5.56 11.33
CA LEU A 237 1.84 -6.58 10.72
C LEU A 237 3.33 -6.23 10.88
N GLY A 238 3.94 -6.79 11.93
CA GLY A 238 5.37 -6.68 12.21
C GLY A 238 5.79 -5.51 13.10
N GLY A 239 7.00 -5.62 13.69
CA GLY A 239 7.50 -4.68 14.70
C GLY A 239 7.71 -3.26 14.21
N PHE A 240 8.05 -3.06 12.92
CA PHE A 240 8.20 -1.70 12.37
C PHE A 240 6.86 -0.96 12.34
N ALA A 241 5.81 -1.60 11.82
CA ALA A 241 4.47 -1.04 11.80
C ALA A 241 3.93 -0.81 13.22
N TRP A 242 4.23 -1.73 14.16
CA TRP A 242 3.92 -1.56 15.58
C TRP A 242 4.53 -0.31 16.18
N THR A 243 5.82 -0.08 15.92
CA THR A 243 6.50 1.13 16.39
C THR A 243 5.94 2.40 15.75
N ALA A 244 5.53 2.33 14.47
CA ALA A 244 4.96 3.46 13.74
C ALA A 244 3.54 3.83 14.20
N LEU A 245 2.75 2.83 14.64
CA LEU A 245 1.34 3.03 15.00
C LEU A 245 1.16 3.89 16.24
N TRP A 246 1.94 3.66 17.32
CA TRP A 246 1.70 4.33 18.61
C TRP A 246 1.79 5.85 18.55
N PRO A 247 2.81 6.46 17.91
CA PRO A 247 2.82 7.92 17.73
C PRO A 247 1.68 8.44 16.86
N ALA A 248 1.20 7.64 15.89
CA ALA A 248 0.06 8.01 15.06
C ALA A 248 -1.25 8.00 15.86
N LEU A 249 -1.49 6.95 16.66
CA LEU A 249 -2.64 6.88 17.58
C LEU A 249 -2.65 8.05 18.56
N ALA A 250 -1.50 8.35 19.19
CA ALA A 250 -1.39 9.48 20.11
C ALA A 250 -1.74 10.82 19.44
N ARG A 251 -1.23 11.07 18.21
CA ARG A 251 -1.55 12.28 17.44
C ARG A 251 -3.01 12.31 16.98
N ALA A 252 -3.58 11.15 16.68
CA ALA A 252 -4.99 11.01 16.37
C ALA A 252 -5.89 11.08 17.63
N GLY A 253 -5.34 11.32 18.82
CA GLY A 253 -6.08 11.54 20.08
C GLY A 253 -6.56 10.26 20.78
N TYR A 254 -5.96 9.10 20.49
CA TYR A 254 -6.24 7.87 21.25
C TYR A 254 -5.38 7.81 22.52
N PRO A 255 -5.88 7.25 23.64
CA PRO A 255 -5.15 7.11 24.89
C PRO A 255 -4.08 6.01 24.77
N VAL A 256 -2.85 6.38 24.42
CA VAL A 256 -1.74 5.44 24.26
C VAL A 256 -1.11 5.10 25.60
N PRO A 257 -0.91 3.80 25.92
CA PRO A 257 -0.26 3.37 27.17
C PRO A 257 1.17 3.89 27.30
N SER A 258 1.57 4.18 28.55
CA SER A 258 2.94 4.49 28.91
C SER A 258 3.39 3.54 30.05
N PRO A 259 4.45 2.75 29.87
CA PRO A 259 5.29 2.59 28.68
C PRO A 259 4.53 1.97 27.50
N ARG A 260 5.01 2.25 26.27
CA ARG A 260 4.42 1.65 25.06
C ARG A 260 4.52 0.12 25.10
N PRO A 261 3.45 -0.60 24.72
CA PRO A 261 3.47 -2.06 24.74
C PRO A 261 4.52 -2.63 23.77
N ALA A 262 5.28 -3.64 24.25
CA ALA A 262 6.22 -4.37 23.42
C ALA A 262 5.48 -5.15 22.30
N PHE A 263 6.10 -5.22 21.11
CA PHE A 263 5.58 -6.02 20.01
C PHE A 263 5.61 -7.52 20.32
N GLY A 264 4.54 -8.22 19.96
CA GLY A 264 4.44 -9.66 20.00
C GLY A 264 3.34 -10.16 19.06
N HIS A 265 3.46 -11.40 18.58
CA HIS A 265 2.36 -12.05 17.86
C HIS A 265 1.21 -12.31 18.84
N ALA A 266 -0.03 -12.12 18.38
CA ALA A 266 -1.25 -12.18 19.18
C ALA A 266 -1.25 -11.23 20.41
N ARG A 267 -0.34 -10.25 20.47
CA ARG A 267 -0.39 -9.22 21.49
C ARG A 267 -1.66 -8.41 21.31
N ARG A 268 -2.50 -8.39 22.33
CA ARG A 268 -3.75 -7.61 22.38
C ARG A 268 -3.60 -6.46 23.36
N VAL A 269 -3.95 -5.25 22.93
CA VAL A 269 -3.97 -4.03 23.73
C VAL A 269 -5.32 -3.37 23.53
N VAL A 270 -6.03 -3.06 24.61
CA VAL A 270 -7.30 -2.34 24.56
C VAL A 270 -7.03 -0.90 24.97
N LEU A 271 -7.36 0.04 24.11
CA LEU A 271 -7.34 1.48 24.41
C LEU A 271 -8.73 1.86 24.92
N GLY A 272 -8.78 2.60 26.02
CA GLY A 272 -10.06 3.07 26.58
C GLY A 272 -10.81 3.99 25.62
N ASP A 273 -12.05 4.32 25.95
CA ASP A 273 -12.88 5.20 25.14
C ASP A 273 -12.23 6.58 24.98
N VAL A 274 -12.16 7.04 23.74
CA VAL A 274 -11.82 8.43 23.45
C VAL A 274 -13.09 9.24 23.65
N ALA A 275 -13.12 10.10 24.67
CA ALA A 275 -14.18 11.07 24.79
C ALA A 275 -14.27 11.89 23.49
N VAL A 276 -15.34 11.72 22.72
CA VAL A 276 -15.63 12.57 21.57
C VAL A 276 -15.87 13.97 22.11
N PRO A 277 -15.10 15.00 21.71
CA PRO A 277 -15.41 16.36 22.14
C PRO A 277 -16.85 16.68 21.74
N ALA A 278 -17.68 17.04 22.71
CA ALA A 278 -19.04 17.52 22.45
C ALA A 278 -18.93 18.78 21.59
N GLY A 279 -19.22 18.68 20.29
CA GLY A 279 -19.18 19.84 19.39
C GLY A 279 -18.96 19.54 17.91
N ALA A 280 -18.66 18.33 17.50
CA ALA A 280 -18.59 17.98 16.07
C ALA A 280 -19.99 17.55 15.57
N ALA A 281 -20.92 18.49 15.50
CA ALA A 281 -22.19 18.28 14.79
C ALA A 281 -21.93 18.30 13.29
N VAL A 282 -21.93 17.13 12.65
CA VAL A 282 -22.09 17.03 11.20
C VAL A 282 -23.57 17.33 10.91
N SER A 283 -23.83 18.53 10.41
CA SER A 283 -25.15 18.94 9.95
C SER A 283 -25.54 18.15 8.71
N GLY A 284 -26.64 17.39 8.83
CA GLY A 284 -27.49 17.03 7.71
C GLY A 284 -27.16 15.76 6.95
N PHE A 285 -27.51 14.60 7.52
CA PHE A 285 -27.92 13.45 6.73
C PHE A 285 -29.02 12.70 7.51
N GLU A 286 -30.26 12.78 7.03
CA GLU A 286 -31.36 11.95 7.55
C GLU A 286 -31.17 10.52 7.02
N ILE A 287 -30.85 9.59 7.90
CA ILE A 287 -30.84 8.15 7.59
C ILE A 287 -32.22 7.60 7.97
N GLY A 288 -32.92 7.09 6.96
CA GLY A 288 -34.17 6.37 7.14
C GLY A 288 -34.06 5.23 8.16
N SER A 289 -35.10 5.08 8.94
CA SER A 289 -35.30 4.16 10.05
C SER A 289 -34.98 2.70 9.67
N VAL A 290 -33.80 2.23 10.04
CA VAL A 290 -33.48 0.81 10.19
C VAL A 290 -33.36 0.53 11.69
N LYS A 291 -34.32 -0.21 12.24
CA LYS A 291 -34.27 -0.76 13.61
C LYS A 291 -33.20 -1.86 13.66
N GLY A 292 -31.89 -1.49 13.75
CA GLY A 292 -30.81 -2.37 14.16
C GLY A 292 -30.43 -2.02 15.59
N ARG A 293 -30.28 -3.01 16.48
CA ARG A 293 -29.81 -2.80 17.85
C ARG A 293 -28.55 -1.93 17.84
N VAL A 294 -28.66 -0.78 18.48
CA VAL A 294 -27.50 0.06 18.82
C VAL A 294 -26.69 -0.78 19.81
N ALA A 295 -25.55 -1.33 19.37
CA ALA A 295 -24.58 -1.93 20.27
C ALA A 295 -24.11 -0.84 21.23
N GLU A 296 -24.15 -1.11 22.51
CA GLU A 296 -23.76 -0.22 23.60
C GLU A 296 -22.36 0.37 23.30
N HIS A 297 -22.25 1.68 23.28
CA HIS A 297 -21.01 2.42 23.11
C HIS A 297 -20.17 2.26 24.38
N GLY A 298 -19.22 1.30 24.37
CA GLY A 298 -18.39 0.99 25.54
C GLY A 298 -17.19 0.10 25.25
N ALA A 299 -16.91 -0.25 23.99
CA ALA A 299 -15.77 -1.07 23.66
C ALA A 299 -14.64 -0.21 23.06
N GLY A 300 -13.57 0.03 23.84
CA GLY A 300 -12.37 0.74 23.41
C GLY A 300 -11.70 0.11 22.17
N LEU A 301 -10.86 0.87 21.46
CA LEU A 301 -10.13 0.38 20.28
C LEU A 301 -9.19 -0.78 20.65
N VAL A 302 -9.31 -1.91 19.97
CA VAL A 302 -8.44 -3.07 20.16
C VAL A 302 -7.28 -3.01 19.17
N VAL A 303 -6.03 -3.10 19.66
CA VAL A 303 -4.81 -3.19 18.84
C VAL A 303 -4.21 -4.58 18.95
N LEU A 304 -4.06 -5.26 17.82
CA LEU A 304 -3.56 -6.64 17.72
C LEU A 304 -2.21 -6.67 16.99
N GLY A 305 -1.19 -7.24 17.63
CA GLY A 305 0.11 -7.49 17.01
C GLY A 305 0.12 -8.81 16.26
N CYS A 306 0.62 -8.81 15.04
CA CYS A 306 0.79 -10.02 14.23
C CYS A 306 2.17 -10.06 13.58
N TYR A 307 2.83 -11.22 13.55
CA TYR A 307 4.03 -11.37 12.74
C TYR A 307 3.70 -11.08 11.27
N HIS A 308 4.60 -10.36 10.61
CA HIS A 308 4.42 -10.03 9.19
C HIS A 308 4.48 -11.32 8.35
N PRO A 309 3.51 -11.56 7.41
CA PRO A 309 3.49 -12.74 6.55
C PRO A 309 4.53 -12.65 5.41
N SER A 310 5.76 -12.19 5.74
CA SER A 310 6.87 -12.14 4.81
C SER A 310 7.32 -13.54 4.41
N GLN A 311 7.91 -13.66 3.22
CA GLN A 311 8.47 -14.92 2.74
C GLN A 311 9.40 -15.58 3.76
N GLN A 312 10.24 -14.79 4.44
CA GLN A 312 11.12 -15.30 5.49
C GLN A 312 10.33 -15.92 6.64
N ASN A 313 9.31 -15.24 7.17
CA ASN A 313 8.54 -15.72 8.31
C ASN A 313 7.66 -16.91 7.97
N THR A 314 7.12 -16.97 6.74
CA THR A 314 6.28 -18.10 6.29
C THR A 314 7.12 -19.34 6.00
N PHE A 315 8.31 -19.21 5.39
CA PHE A 315 9.20 -20.34 5.14
C PHE A 315 9.82 -20.94 6.39
N THR A 316 10.11 -20.11 7.39
CA THR A 316 10.68 -20.56 8.66
C THR A 316 9.62 -21.05 9.65
N GLY A 317 8.33 -21.03 9.29
CA GLY A 317 7.24 -21.39 10.19
C GLY A 317 7.02 -20.40 11.36
N ARG A 318 7.69 -19.24 11.34
CA ARG A 318 7.50 -18.20 12.36
C ARG A 318 6.09 -17.64 12.35
N VAL A 319 5.43 -17.62 11.19
CA VAL A 319 4.00 -17.39 11.05
C VAL A 319 3.39 -18.50 10.21
N THR A 320 2.32 -19.11 10.72
CA THR A 320 1.53 -20.12 10.03
C THR A 320 0.19 -19.55 9.59
N THR A 321 -0.52 -20.27 8.73
CA THR A 321 -1.88 -19.92 8.30
C THR A 321 -2.80 -19.77 9.50
N GLN A 322 -2.80 -20.75 10.41
CA GLN A 322 -3.64 -20.74 11.61
C GLN A 322 -3.33 -19.55 12.53
N MET A 323 -2.06 -19.21 12.70
CA MET A 323 -1.67 -18.04 13.49
C MET A 323 -2.19 -16.73 12.89
N LEU A 324 -2.13 -16.58 11.57
CA LEU A 324 -2.62 -15.40 10.88
C LEU A 324 -4.15 -15.33 10.95
N ASP A 325 -4.83 -16.45 10.69
CA ASP A 325 -6.29 -16.56 10.76
C ASP A 325 -6.81 -16.25 12.17
N ALA A 326 -6.14 -16.71 13.21
CA ALA A 326 -6.53 -16.45 14.60
C ALA A 326 -6.51 -14.94 14.93
N VAL A 327 -5.46 -14.21 14.54
CA VAL A 327 -5.36 -12.77 14.81
C VAL A 327 -6.37 -11.97 13.98
N LEU A 328 -6.57 -12.33 12.70
CA LEU A 328 -7.53 -11.67 11.83
C LEU A 328 -8.97 -12.01 12.23
N GLY A 329 -9.24 -13.25 12.67
CA GLY A 329 -10.52 -13.67 13.22
C GLY A 329 -10.87 -12.96 14.53
N ASP A 330 -9.90 -12.73 15.44
CA ASP A 330 -10.10 -11.89 16.65
C ASP A 330 -10.49 -10.47 16.25
N ALA A 331 -9.81 -9.88 15.25
CA ALA A 331 -10.17 -8.55 14.74
C ALA A 331 -11.57 -8.51 14.11
N ALA A 332 -11.96 -9.54 13.34
CA ALA A 332 -13.28 -9.67 12.74
C ALA A 332 -14.37 -9.77 13.82
N GLY A 333 -14.15 -10.58 14.85
CA GLY A 333 -15.07 -10.72 16.00
C GLY A 333 -15.24 -9.42 16.76
N VAL A 334 -14.15 -8.69 17.06
CA VAL A 334 -14.19 -7.35 17.70
C VAL A 334 -14.97 -6.35 16.84
N ALA A 335 -14.82 -6.43 15.53
CA ALA A 335 -15.49 -5.57 14.58
C ALA A 335 -16.98 -5.97 14.34
N GLY A 336 -17.45 -7.09 14.90
CA GLY A 336 -18.79 -7.62 14.62
C GLY A 336 -18.99 -7.92 13.12
N VAL A 337 -17.95 -8.34 12.43
CA VAL A 337 -18.04 -8.92 11.08
C VAL A 337 -18.35 -10.40 11.29
N GLY A 338 -19.58 -10.83 10.92
CA GLY A 338 -20.05 -12.17 11.17
C GLY A 338 -19.11 -13.22 10.58
N GLY A 339 -18.76 -14.22 11.35
CA GLY A 339 -18.25 -15.46 10.79
C GLY A 339 -19.29 -16.01 9.80
N VAL A 340 -18.87 -16.41 8.63
CA VAL A 340 -19.67 -17.28 7.76
C VAL A 340 -20.00 -18.51 8.63
N ASP A 341 -21.27 -18.63 9.03
CA ASP A 341 -21.79 -19.84 9.66
C ASP A 341 -21.31 -21.01 8.78
N GLY A 342 -20.68 -21.96 9.45
CA GLY A 342 -19.86 -23.01 8.86
C GLY A 342 -20.28 -23.45 7.47
N VAL A 343 -19.31 -23.48 6.59
CA VAL A 343 -19.39 -24.31 5.37
C VAL A 343 -19.77 -25.71 5.83
N GLY A 344 -21.04 -26.09 5.55
CA GLY A 344 -21.62 -27.33 5.95
C GLY A 344 -20.69 -28.50 5.63
N GLY A 345 -20.44 -29.31 6.64
CA GLY A 345 -19.76 -30.58 6.47
C GLY A 345 -20.41 -31.31 5.32
N VAL A 346 -19.63 -31.60 4.27
CA VAL A 346 -20.00 -32.59 3.27
C VAL A 346 -19.83 -33.92 3.98
N ASP A 347 -20.94 -34.41 4.54
CA ASP A 347 -21.02 -35.76 5.03
C ASP A 347 -20.68 -36.68 3.86
N GLY A 348 -19.54 -37.36 3.99
CA GLY A 348 -19.15 -38.44 3.10
C GLY A 348 -20.12 -39.61 3.28
N GLU A 349 -21.01 -39.83 2.33
CA GLU A 349 -21.66 -41.11 2.16
C GLU A 349 -20.82 -42.01 1.24
N LYS A 350 -20.31 -43.09 1.87
CA LYS A 350 -19.88 -44.42 1.38
C LYS A 350 -19.07 -44.52 0.08
#